data_4790575e36447e2831266a4d2d82c451
#
_entry.id   4790575e36447e2831266a4d2d82c451
#
_cell.length_a   1.000
_cell.length_b   1.000
_cell.length_c   1.000
_cell.angle_alpha   90.00
_cell.angle_beta   90.00
_cell.angle_gamma   90.00
#
_symmetry.space_group_name_H-M   'P 1'
#
loop_
_entity.id
_entity.type
_entity.pdbx_description
1 polymer ?
#
loop_
_entity_poly.entity_id
_entity_poly.type
_entity_poly.pdbx_seq_one_letter_code
_entity_poly.pdbx_strand_id
1 'polypeptide(L)'
;MRPHLLDANVVIALVVTEHEHHHQARTWFQAQERLLLCSVVEGALVRMLLRLGERGEAVEQVLVALHDHQRIDFLADSPSYLGVQLATPTGHRQVTDEYLVMLASHAGARLATFDRALSARHPEQVTALA
;
A
#
# COMPACT_ATOMS: atom_id res chain seq x y z
N MET A 1 8.02 10.06 -14.24
CA MET A 1 7.68 8.73 -13.67
C MET A 1 6.45 8.84 -12.78
N ARG A 2 5.50 7.93 -12.95
CA ARG A 2 4.30 7.93 -12.13
C ARG A 2 4.64 7.48 -10.70
N PRO A 3 4.07 8.14 -9.68
CA PRO A 3 4.24 7.68 -8.31
C PRO A 3 3.52 6.34 -8.08
N HIS A 4 3.88 5.66 -7.00
CA HIS A 4 3.23 4.42 -6.60
C HIS A 4 2.55 4.60 -5.25
N LEU A 5 1.29 4.19 -5.16
CA LEU A 5 0.61 3.99 -3.88
C LEU A 5 1.06 2.64 -3.34
N LEU A 6 1.49 2.62 -2.07
CA LEU A 6 1.96 1.39 -1.43
C LEU A 6 0.77 0.59 -0.90
N ASP A 7 0.65 -0.67 -1.34
CA ASP A 7 -0.29 -1.60 -0.73
C ASP A 7 0.22 -2.00 0.66
N ALA A 8 -0.68 -2.47 1.51
CA ALA A 8 -0.35 -2.88 2.86
C ALA A 8 0.76 -3.94 2.90
N ASN A 9 0.72 -4.93 2.01
CA ASN A 9 1.74 -5.99 1.99
C ASN A 9 3.15 -5.44 1.70
N VAL A 10 3.26 -4.37 0.94
CA VAL A 10 4.55 -3.72 0.66
C VAL A 10 5.03 -2.95 1.88
N VAL A 11 4.16 -2.15 2.52
CA VAL A 11 4.54 -1.39 3.71
C VAL A 11 4.93 -2.31 4.85
N ILE A 12 4.18 -3.39 5.05
CA ILE A 12 4.48 -4.39 6.08
C ILE A 12 5.85 -5.03 5.82
N ALA A 13 6.13 -5.41 4.58
CA ALA A 13 7.42 -5.99 4.22
C ALA A 13 8.57 -5.01 4.43
N LEU A 14 8.35 -3.72 4.20
CA LEU A 14 9.36 -2.68 4.44
C LEU A 14 9.64 -2.49 5.93
N VAL A 15 8.62 -2.51 6.75
CA VAL A 15 8.72 -2.20 8.19
C VAL A 15 9.16 -3.43 8.99
N VAL A 16 8.66 -4.61 8.67
CA VAL A 16 8.96 -5.84 9.41
C VAL A 16 10.21 -6.49 8.82
N THR A 17 11.35 -6.34 9.51
CA THR A 17 12.65 -6.77 8.99
C THR A 17 12.76 -8.28 8.79
N GLU A 18 11.98 -9.07 9.54
CA GLU A 18 11.96 -10.54 9.42
C GLU A 18 11.01 -11.04 8.32
N HIS A 19 10.30 -10.13 7.66
CA HIS A 19 9.37 -10.50 6.59
C HIS A 19 10.13 -11.13 5.43
N GLU A 20 9.55 -12.21 4.85
CA GLU A 20 10.21 -12.93 3.76
C GLU A 20 10.51 -12.06 2.54
N HIS A 21 9.72 -11.00 2.31
CA HIS A 21 9.89 -10.08 1.20
C HIS A 21 10.56 -8.76 1.60
N HIS A 22 11.11 -8.68 2.80
CA HIS A 22 11.70 -7.43 3.30
C HIS A 22 12.79 -6.89 2.37
N HIS A 23 13.74 -7.74 1.99
CA HIS A 23 14.85 -7.33 1.14
C HIS A 23 14.37 -6.85 -0.23
N GLN A 24 13.44 -7.58 -0.82
CA GLN A 24 12.89 -7.27 -2.14
C GLN A 24 12.12 -5.94 -2.11
N ALA A 25 11.28 -5.75 -1.08
CA ALA A 25 10.54 -4.51 -0.90
C ALA A 25 11.49 -3.32 -0.71
N ARG A 26 12.50 -3.49 0.11
CA ARG A 26 13.49 -2.45 0.37
C ARG A 26 14.26 -2.05 -0.89
N THR A 27 14.72 -3.02 -1.67
CA THR A 27 15.43 -2.77 -2.91
C THR A 27 14.56 -1.98 -3.88
N TRP A 28 13.30 -2.39 -4.03
CA TRP A 28 12.35 -1.69 -4.88
C TRP A 28 12.10 -0.27 -4.38
N PHE A 29 11.87 -0.12 -3.08
CA PHE A 29 11.61 1.17 -2.43
C PHE A 29 12.74 2.17 -2.69
N GLN A 30 13.97 1.72 -2.58
CA GLN A 30 15.15 2.59 -2.76
C GLN A 30 15.26 3.13 -4.18
N ALA A 31 14.70 2.42 -5.16
CA ALA A 31 14.74 2.82 -6.57
C ALA A 31 13.63 3.81 -6.94
N GLN A 32 12.66 4.06 -6.05
CA GLN A 32 11.51 4.91 -6.36
C GLN A 32 11.76 6.36 -5.99
N GLU A 33 11.23 7.29 -6.80
CA GLU A 33 11.37 8.73 -6.54
C GLU A 33 10.27 9.24 -5.63
N ARG A 34 9.03 8.77 -5.83
CA ARG A 34 7.87 9.26 -5.09
C ARG A 34 6.89 8.15 -4.82
N LEU A 35 6.43 8.09 -3.58
CA LEU A 35 5.53 7.07 -3.08
C LEU A 35 4.38 7.72 -2.31
N LEU A 36 3.23 7.04 -2.31
CA LEU A 36 2.03 7.52 -1.63
C LEU A 36 1.60 6.51 -0.57
N LEU A 37 1.09 7.03 0.54
CA LEU A 37 0.58 6.24 1.65
C LEU A 37 -0.82 6.75 2.00
N CYS A 38 -1.76 5.86 2.27
CA CYS A 38 -3.13 6.25 2.63
C CYS A 38 -3.58 5.61 3.94
N SER A 39 -4.66 6.15 4.53
CA SER A 39 -5.17 5.68 5.82
C SER A 39 -5.56 4.22 5.84
N VAL A 40 -6.15 3.72 4.76
CA VAL A 40 -6.55 2.31 4.68
C VAL A 40 -5.35 1.39 4.86
N VAL A 41 -4.24 1.72 4.22
CA VAL A 41 -2.99 0.96 4.31
C VAL A 41 -2.36 1.12 5.70
N GLU A 42 -2.38 2.33 6.26
CA GLU A 42 -1.89 2.55 7.62
C GLU A 42 -2.63 1.69 8.63
N GLY A 43 -3.96 1.61 8.51
CA GLY A 43 -4.76 0.79 9.41
C GLY A 43 -4.36 -0.69 9.38
N ALA A 44 -4.10 -1.20 8.19
CA ALA A 44 -3.63 -2.59 8.03
C ALA A 44 -2.25 -2.78 8.66
N LEU A 45 -1.34 -1.82 8.48
CA LEU A 45 0.00 -1.86 9.11
C LEU A 45 -0.12 -1.85 10.64
N VAL A 46 -0.93 -0.94 11.19
CA VAL A 46 -1.14 -0.83 12.64
C VAL A 46 -1.64 -2.16 13.21
N ARG A 47 -2.67 -2.74 12.58
CA ARG A 47 -3.21 -4.03 13.04
C ARG A 47 -2.14 -5.13 13.02
N MET A 48 -1.33 -5.19 11.97
CA MET A 48 -0.28 -6.20 11.86
C MET A 48 0.79 -6.03 12.95
N LEU A 49 1.25 -4.79 13.18
CA LEU A 49 2.28 -4.53 14.17
C LEU A 49 1.80 -4.87 15.58
N LEU A 50 0.56 -4.51 15.92
CA LEU A 50 -0.03 -4.86 17.21
C LEU A 50 -0.19 -6.37 17.34
N ARG A 51 -0.59 -7.06 16.27
CA ARG A 51 -0.71 -8.52 16.24
C ARG A 51 0.64 -9.20 16.47
N LEU A 52 1.72 -8.61 15.99
CA LEU A 52 3.09 -9.11 16.19
C LEU A 52 3.62 -8.80 17.59
N GLY A 53 2.84 -8.12 18.44
CA GLY A 53 3.21 -7.83 19.82
C GLY A 53 3.89 -6.48 20.03
N GLU A 54 3.92 -5.63 19.02
CA GLU A 54 4.50 -4.29 19.18
C GLU A 54 3.61 -3.43 20.08
N ARG A 55 4.24 -2.52 20.83
CA ARG A 55 3.51 -1.58 21.69
C ARG A 55 3.02 -0.39 20.88
N GLY A 56 1.93 0.22 21.35
CA GLY A 56 1.33 1.37 20.68
C GLY A 56 2.31 2.50 20.43
N GLU A 57 3.20 2.78 21.36
CA GLU A 57 4.21 3.84 21.21
C GLU A 57 5.17 3.53 20.06
N ALA A 58 5.58 2.27 19.92
CA ALA A 58 6.45 1.85 18.83
C ALA A 58 5.73 1.96 17.48
N VAL A 59 4.44 1.61 17.43
CA VAL A 59 3.63 1.73 16.23
C VAL A 59 3.50 3.19 15.80
N GLU A 60 3.25 4.09 16.75
CA GLU A 60 3.19 5.53 16.46
C GLU A 60 4.51 6.03 15.88
N GLN A 61 5.64 5.60 16.41
CA GLN A 61 6.96 5.99 15.90
C GLN A 61 7.16 5.53 14.45
N VAL A 62 6.67 4.34 14.11
CA VAL A 62 6.72 3.85 12.72
C VAL A 62 5.90 4.75 11.81
N LEU A 63 4.68 5.12 12.21
CA LEU A 63 3.85 6.02 11.41
C LEU A 63 4.50 7.38 11.23
N VAL A 64 5.07 7.94 12.30
CA VAL A 64 5.77 9.23 12.22
C VAL A 64 6.93 9.13 11.23
N ALA A 65 7.73 8.07 11.29
CA ALA A 65 8.85 7.88 10.38
C ALA A 65 8.40 7.80 8.92
N LEU A 66 7.28 7.13 8.65
CA LEU A 66 6.73 7.04 7.31
C LEU A 66 6.26 8.41 6.80
N HIS A 67 5.58 9.18 7.66
CA HIS A 67 5.10 10.52 7.29
C HIS A 67 6.24 11.51 7.08
N ASP A 68 7.33 11.36 7.82
CA ASP A 68 8.49 12.25 7.73
C ASP A 68 9.43 11.88 6.58
N HIS A 69 9.20 10.74 5.93
CA HIS A 69 10.08 10.30 4.85
C HIS A 69 9.94 11.21 3.63
N GLN A 70 11.08 11.68 3.10
CA GLN A 70 11.09 12.67 2.01
C GLN A 70 10.39 12.19 0.74
N ARG A 71 10.38 10.89 0.47
CA ARG A 71 9.82 10.33 -0.76
C ARG A 71 8.40 9.82 -0.59
N ILE A 72 7.83 9.89 0.62
CA ILE A 72 6.48 9.41 0.91
C ILE A 72 5.56 10.62 1.15
N ASP A 73 4.49 10.70 0.36
CA ASP A 73 3.43 11.69 0.55
C ASP A 73 2.16 10.98 1.03
N PHE A 74 1.47 11.58 1.96
CA PHE A 74 0.22 11.03 2.48
C PHE A 74 -0.97 11.53 1.67
N LEU A 75 -1.89 10.60 1.31
CA LEU A 75 -3.17 10.93 0.68
C LEU A 75 -4.20 11.19 1.77
N ALA A 76 -4.45 12.48 2.04
CA ALA A 76 -5.35 12.89 3.12
C ALA A 76 -6.83 12.67 2.79
N ASP A 77 -7.21 12.92 1.54
CA ASP A 77 -8.58 12.79 1.08
C ASP A 77 -8.74 11.55 0.21
N SER A 78 -9.74 10.74 0.54
CA SER A 78 -10.01 9.51 -0.18
C SER A 78 -11.36 9.60 -0.90
N PRO A 79 -11.46 9.19 -2.18
CA PRO A 79 -12.73 9.15 -2.89
C PRO A 79 -13.65 8.07 -2.33
N SER A 80 -14.93 8.17 -2.67
CA SER A 80 -15.94 7.20 -2.27
C SER A 80 -15.76 5.86 -2.99
N TYR A 81 -16.23 4.78 -2.37
CA TYR A 81 -16.35 3.48 -3.02
C TYR A 81 -17.26 3.53 -4.26
N LEU A 82 -18.04 4.59 -4.43
CA LEU A 82 -18.79 4.78 -5.67
C LEU A 82 -17.88 4.87 -6.90
N GLY A 83 -16.59 5.19 -6.72
CA GLY A 83 -15.61 5.17 -7.79
C GLY A 83 -15.10 3.78 -8.16
N VAL A 84 -15.43 2.75 -7.39
CA VAL A 84 -15.04 1.37 -7.68
C VAL A 84 -16.10 0.75 -8.60
N GLN A 85 -15.66 -0.01 -9.61
CA GLN A 85 -16.58 -0.67 -10.55
C GLN A 85 -17.15 -1.94 -9.93
N LEU A 86 -18.09 -1.76 -9.01
CA LEU A 86 -18.68 -2.87 -8.25
C LEU A 86 -19.57 -3.78 -9.10
N ALA A 87 -19.98 -3.31 -10.28
CA ALA A 87 -20.75 -4.15 -11.23
C ALA A 87 -19.90 -5.26 -11.85
N THR A 88 -18.58 -5.10 -11.87
CA THR A 88 -17.65 -6.15 -12.26
C THR A 88 -17.61 -7.19 -11.13
N PRO A 89 -17.58 -8.50 -11.43
CA PRO A 89 -17.54 -9.52 -10.38
C PRO A 89 -16.40 -9.26 -9.39
N THR A 90 -16.75 -8.93 -8.15
CA THR A 90 -15.81 -8.62 -7.09
C THR A 90 -16.22 -9.38 -5.83
N GLY A 91 -15.36 -10.27 -5.35
CA GLY A 91 -15.59 -10.99 -4.10
C GLY A 91 -15.38 -10.06 -2.91
N HIS A 92 -16.01 -10.38 -1.77
CA HIS A 92 -15.89 -9.56 -0.56
C HIS A 92 -14.43 -9.40 -0.11
N ARG A 93 -13.57 -10.37 -0.40
CA ARG A 93 -12.15 -10.32 -0.02
C ARG A 93 -11.32 -9.40 -0.92
N GLN A 94 -11.89 -8.98 -2.05
CA GLN A 94 -11.21 -8.13 -3.03
C GLN A 94 -11.58 -6.66 -2.90
N VAL A 95 -12.54 -6.33 -2.03
CA VAL A 95 -13.10 -4.97 -1.93
C VAL A 95 -12.01 -3.93 -1.63
N THR A 96 -11.17 -4.18 -0.62
CA THR A 96 -10.10 -3.24 -0.26
C THR A 96 -9.08 -3.10 -1.39
N ASP A 97 -8.70 -4.21 -2.02
CA ASP A 97 -7.73 -4.18 -3.12
C ASP A 97 -8.26 -3.37 -4.30
N GLU A 98 -9.53 -3.58 -4.67
CA GLU A 98 -10.15 -2.83 -5.77
C GLU A 98 -10.26 -1.35 -5.43
N TYR A 99 -10.54 -1.03 -4.16
CA TYR A 99 -10.55 0.36 -3.71
C TYR A 99 -9.16 1.01 -3.87
N LEU A 100 -8.11 0.30 -3.48
CA LEU A 100 -6.74 0.83 -3.57
C LEU A 100 -6.31 1.02 -5.03
N VAL A 101 -6.72 0.14 -5.93
CA VAL A 101 -6.45 0.32 -7.36
C VAL A 101 -7.13 1.60 -7.87
N MET A 102 -8.39 1.81 -7.51
CA MET A 102 -9.13 3.00 -7.89
C MET A 102 -8.50 4.26 -7.29
N LEU A 103 -8.13 4.20 -6.00
CA LEU A 103 -7.51 5.33 -5.30
C LEU A 103 -6.18 5.73 -5.96
N ALA A 104 -5.34 4.74 -6.29
CA ALA A 104 -4.08 4.99 -6.98
C ALA A 104 -4.32 5.68 -8.33
N SER A 105 -5.25 5.15 -9.13
CA SER A 105 -5.60 5.73 -10.42
C SER A 105 -6.11 7.16 -10.28
N HIS A 106 -6.95 7.40 -9.28
CA HIS A 106 -7.51 8.73 -9.00
C HIS A 106 -6.38 9.74 -8.67
N ALA A 107 -5.32 9.29 -8.02
CA ALA A 107 -4.18 10.13 -7.66
C ALA A 107 -3.11 10.20 -8.77
N GLY A 108 -3.38 9.63 -9.95
CA GLY A 108 -2.40 9.60 -11.04
C GLY A 108 -1.23 8.66 -10.77
N ALA A 109 -1.43 7.65 -9.92
CA ALA A 109 -0.41 6.71 -9.50
C ALA A 109 -0.73 5.29 -9.94
N ARG A 110 0.24 4.39 -9.76
CA ARG A 110 0.04 2.95 -9.85
C ARG A 110 0.04 2.37 -8.45
N LEU A 111 -0.64 1.26 -8.24
CA LEU A 111 -0.57 0.52 -6.97
C LEU A 111 0.63 -0.43 -7.01
N ALA A 112 1.48 -0.39 -5.99
CA ALA A 112 2.58 -1.32 -5.83
C ALA A 112 2.17 -2.40 -4.82
N THR A 113 2.29 -3.66 -5.21
CA THR A 113 1.81 -4.79 -4.40
C THR A 113 2.63 -6.05 -4.67
N PHE A 114 2.61 -6.98 -3.73
CA PHE A 114 3.11 -8.33 -3.94
C PHE A 114 2.02 -9.27 -4.49
N ASP A 115 0.78 -8.81 -4.61
CA ASP A 115 -0.34 -9.63 -5.09
C ASP A 115 -0.32 -9.74 -6.61
N ARG A 116 0.14 -10.88 -7.13
CA ARG A 116 0.23 -11.12 -8.57
C ARG A 116 -1.16 -11.23 -9.23
N ALA A 117 -2.14 -11.75 -8.51
CA ALA A 117 -3.51 -11.87 -9.05
C ALA A 117 -4.10 -10.49 -9.28
N LEU A 118 -3.87 -9.56 -8.35
CA LEU A 118 -4.33 -8.18 -8.49
C LEU A 118 -3.65 -7.50 -9.68
N SER A 119 -2.35 -7.70 -9.84
CA SER A 119 -1.61 -7.18 -10.98
C SER A 119 -2.12 -7.76 -12.31
N ALA A 120 -2.46 -9.04 -12.33
CA ALA A 120 -3.00 -9.69 -13.53
C ALA A 120 -4.38 -9.13 -13.91
N ARG A 121 -5.21 -8.78 -12.93
CA ARG A 121 -6.52 -8.16 -13.20
C ARG A 121 -6.41 -6.71 -13.67
N HIS A 122 -5.37 -6.01 -13.27
CA HIS A 122 -5.18 -4.57 -13.56
C HIS A 122 -3.75 -4.28 -14.03
N PRO A 123 -3.34 -4.82 -15.19
CA PRO A 123 -1.93 -4.74 -15.60
C PRO A 123 -1.41 -3.33 -15.84
N GLU A 124 -2.29 -2.40 -16.19
CA GLU A 124 -1.88 -1.01 -16.44
C GLU A 124 -1.87 -0.14 -15.19
N GLN A 125 -2.53 -0.60 -14.12
CA GLN A 125 -2.74 0.19 -12.91
C GLN A 125 -1.96 -0.34 -11.72
N VAL A 126 -1.45 -1.57 -11.80
CA VAL A 126 -0.81 -2.26 -10.69
C VAL A 126 0.57 -2.74 -11.09
N THR A 127 1.54 -2.51 -10.23
CA THR A 127 2.91 -3.00 -10.36
C THR A 127 3.13 -4.10 -9.34
N ALA A 128 3.44 -5.31 -9.80
CA ALA A 128 3.79 -6.40 -8.90
C ALA A 128 5.29 -6.34 -8.59
N LEU A 129 5.66 -6.45 -7.30
CA LEU A 129 7.05 -6.40 -6.87
C LEU A 129 7.75 -7.75 -6.97
N ALA A 130 7.01 -8.81 -7.07
CA ALA A 130 7.59 -10.16 -7.12
C ALA A 130 7.90 -10.61 -8.54
#